data_37ae68e7eb5a2f698e4af557e19d0f6b
#
_entry.id   37ae68e7eb5a2f698e4af557e19d0f6b
#
_cell.length_a   1.000
_cell.length_b   1.000
_cell.length_c   1.000
_cell.angle_alpha   90.00
_cell.angle_beta   90.00
_cell.angle_gamma   90.00
#
_symmetry.space_group_name_H-M   'P 1'
#
loop_
_entity.id
_entity.type
_entity.pdbx_description
1 polymer ?
#
loop_
_entity_poly.entity_id
_entity_poly.type
_entity_poly.pdbx_seq_one_letter_code
_entity_poly.pdbx_strand_id
1 'polypeptide(L)'
;MIQEGQVQGMLTAEKIRAIHELVDAAQVGIVFQPIADIHKRRILAYEALARNSHPLFKSTPEMFDAAVQAGRVAELGRLHRDQAVRLCQHYPLFLNIDPHEFDYGWLVRPDDPMFRHRHPLTVEITESVPIKYFTQCHSVLAEIRQKGMSLAIDDLGAGF
;
A
#
# COMPACT_ATOMS: atom_id res chain seq x y z
N MET A 1 6.43 37.81 11.44
CA MET A 1 6.74 36.33 11.51
C MET A 1 5.74 35.63 10.63
N ILE A 2 6.15 35.30 9.42
CA ILE A 2 5.32 34.57 8.45
C ILE A 2 5.62 33.11 8.71
N GLN A 3 4.58 32.35 9.07
CA GLN A 3 4.67 30.89 9.26
C GLN A 3 5.10 30.26 7.94
N GLU A 4 6.19 29.50 7.99
CA GLU A 4 6.59 28.59 6.90
C GLU A 4 5.51 27.52 6.79
N GLY A 5 4.51 27.78 5.94
CA GLY A 5 3.55 26.78 5.50
C GLY A 5 4.30 25.74 4.68
N GLN A 6 4.07 24.47 5.01
CA GLN A 6 4.53 23.31 4.27
C GLN A 6 4.32 23.52 2.77
N VAL A 7 5.39 23.76 2.04
CA VAL A 7 5.43 23.63 0.58
C VAL A 7 5.37 22.13 0.30
N GLN A 8 4.16 21.60 0.22
CA GLN A 8 3.93 20.29 -0.40
C GLN A 8 4.51 20.39 -1.81
N GLY A 9 5.62 19.70 -2.06
CA GLY A 9 6.39 19.82 -3.28
C GLY A 9 5.49 19.61 -4.50
N MET A 10 5.35 20.65 -5.31
CA MET A 10 4.52 20.65 -6.51
C MET A 10 5.01 19.53 -7.42
N LEU A 11 4.12 18.61 -7.79
CA LEU A 11 4.43 17.50 -8.67
C LEU A 11 4.91 18.04 -10.02
N THR A 12 6.13 17.74 -10.40
CA THR A 12 6.66 18.15 -11.70
C THR A 12 6.10 17.26 -12.81
N ALA A 13 6.01 17.79 -14.03
CA ALA A 13 5.60 17.01 -15.21
C ALA A 13 6.49 15.77 -15.42
N GLU A 14 7.75 15.85 -15.01
CA GLU A 14 8.70 14.73 -15.06
C GLU A 14 8.30 13.61 -14.08
N LYS A 15 7.91 13.95 -12.86
CA LYS A 15 7.44 12.95 -11.86
C LYS A 15 6.12 12.31 -12.27
N ILE A 16 5.19 13.08 -12.86
CA ILE A 16 3.96 12.53 -13.42
C ILE A 16 4.29 11.50 -14.50
N ARG A 17 5.16 11.84 -15.43
CA ARG A 17 5.60 10.93 -16.50
C ARG A 17 6.26 9.68 -15.92
N ALA A 18 7.16 9.84 -14.95
CA ALA A 18 7.83 8.75 -14.28
C ALA A 18 6.86 7.76 -13.61
N ILE A 19 5.78 8.25 -12.97
CA ILE A 19 4.73 7.39 -12.42
C ILE A 19 4.01 6.61 -13.53
N HIS A 20 3.66 7.24 -14.64
CA HIS A 20 3.04 6.53 -15.77
C HIS A 20 3.97 5.44 -16.30
N GLU A 21 5.23 5.75 -16.55
CA GLU A 21 6.24 4.80 -17.03
C GLU A 21 6.42 3.63 -16.06
N LEU A 22 6.49 3.92 -14.74
CA LEU A 22 6.66 2.94 -13.68
C LEU A 22 5.48 1.96 -13.60
N VAL A 23 4.26 2.49 -13.67
CA VAL A 23 3.03 1.69 -13.64
C VAL A 23 2.88 0.89 -14.93
N ASP A 24 3.09 1.50 -16.10
CA ASP A 24 2.92 0.85 -17.39
C ASP A 24 3.97 -0.25 -17.64
N ALA A 25 5.19 -0.07 -17.11
CA ALA A 25 6.24 -1.08 -17.15
C ALA A 25 6.15 -2.13 -16.01
N ALA A 26 5.18 -2.00 -15.10
CA ALA A 26 5.02 -2.83 -13.91
C ALA A 26 6.29 -2.92 -13.04
N GLN A 27 7.04 -1.82 -12.94
CA GLN A 27 8.33 -1.74 -12.26
C GLN A 27 8.18 -1.17 -10.85
N VAL A 28 7.66 -1.97 -9.93
CA VAL A 28 7.61 -1.63 -8.50
C VAL A 28 8.61 -2.51 -7.76
N GLY A 29 9.55 -1.90 -7.03
CA GLY A 29 10.44 -2.64 -6.15
C GLY A 29 9.68 -3.19 -4.94
N ILE A 30 10.07 -4.37 -4.46
CA ILE A 30 9.48 -4.98 -3.27
C ILE A 30 10.56 -5.64 -2.41
N VAL A 31 10.41 -5.52 -1.10
CA VAL A 31 11.17 -6.30 -0.12
C VAL A 31 10.22 -6.90 0.90
N PHE A 32 10.66 -7.97 1.55
CA PHE A 32 9.88 -8.66 2.57
C PHE A 32 10.57 -8.53 3.92
N GLN A 33 9.83 -8.00 4.90
CA GLN A 33 10.28 -7.93 6.28
C GLN A 33 9.68 -9.09 7.06
N PRO A 34 10.49 -9.95 7.72
CA PRO A 34 9.95 -11.06 8.47
C PRO A 34 9.29 -10.59 9.76
N ILE A 35 8.10 -11.11 10.04
CA ILE A 35 7.39 -10.98 11.32
C ILE A 35 7.62 -12.27 12.09
N ALA A 36 8.29 -12.18 13.26
CA ALA A 36 8.73 -13.32 14.02
C ALA A 36 7.90 -13.55 15.29
N ASP A 37 7.53 -14.81 15.54
CA ASP A 37 7.09 -15.28 16.85
C ASP A 37 8.32 -15.53 17.72
N ILE A 38 8.60 -14.60 18.63
CA ILE A 38 9.79 -14.64 19.49
C ILE A 38 9.76 -15.81 20.49
N HIS A 39 8.57 -16.22 20.93
CA HIS A 39 8.42 -17.34 21.87
C HIS A 39 8.72 -18.68 21.19
N LYS A 40 8.21 -18.86 19.96
CA LYS A 40 8.42 -20.07 19.16
C LYS A 40 9.66 -20.02 18.30
N ARG A 41 10.37 -18.90 18.27
CA ARG A 41 11.58 -18.66 17.46
C ARG A 41 11.41 -19.05 15.99
N ARG A 42 10.30 -18.63 15.38
CA ARG A 42 9.99 -18.93 13.98
C ARG A 42 9.40 -17.71 13.28
N ILE A 43 9.56 -17.67 11.97
CA ILE A 43 8.87 -16.67 11.14
C ILE A 43 7.39 -17.01 11.13
N LEU A 44 6.56 -16.02 11.45
CA LEU A 44 5.10 -16.11 11.47
C LEU A 44 4.51 -15.69 10.12
N ALA A 45 5.02 -14.61 9.55
CA ALA A 45 4.54 -13.98 8.33
C ALA A 45 5.64 -13.12 7.71
N TYR A 46 5.36 -12.54 6.55
CA TYR A 46 6.16 -11.48 5.97
C TYR A 46 5.30 -10.26 5.69
N GLU A 47 5.83 -9.09 5.96
CA GLU A 47 5.27 -7.82 5.49
C GLU A 47 5.91 -7.48 4.14
N ALA A 48 5.08 -7.20 3.15
CA ALA A 48 5.51 -6.78 1.83
C ALA A 48 5.60 -5.26 1.76
N LEU A 49 6.81 -4.75 1.62
CA LEU A 49 7.10 -3.33 1.60
C LEU A 49 7.51 -2.90 0.20
N ALA A 50 6.75 -1.97 -0.38
CA ALA A 50 7.12 -1.35 -1.64
C ALA A 50 8.46 -0.63 -1.51
N ARG A 51 9.22 -0.61 -2.59
CA ARG A 51 10.46 0.16 -2.70
C ARG A 51 10.46 0.98 -3.96
N ASN A 52 10.85 2.23 -3.79
CA ASN A 52 11.09 3.09 -4.92
C ASN A 52 12.29 2.58 -5.72
N SER A 53 12.11 2.39 -7.01
CA SER A 53 13.16 1.99 -7.96
C SER A 53 13.50 3.09 -8.97
N HIS A 54 12.80 4.23 -8.93
CA HIS A 54 12.99 5.30 -9.90
C HIS A 54 13.77 6.48 -9.32
N PRO A 55 14.85 6.95 -9.97
CA PRO A 55 15.77 7.96 -9.40
C PRO A 55 15.15 9.34 -9.13
N LEU A 56 14.02 9.66 -9.76
CA LEU A 56 13.32 10.94 -9.52
C LEU A 56 12.61 11.02 -8.17
N PHE A 57 12.39 9.89 -7.48
CA PHE A 57 11.78 9.87 -6.16
C PHE A 57 12.83 9.59 -5.10
N LYS A 58 12.85 10.41 -4.05
CA LYS A 58 13.79 10.27 -2.94
C LYS A 58 13.41 9.15 -1.98
N SER A 59 12.12 8.79 -1.95
CA SER A 59 11.57 7.79 -1.04
C SER A 59 10.34 7.09 -1.63
N THR A 60 9.95 5.97 -1.02
CA THR A 60 8.72 5.26 -1.37
C THR A 60 7.46 6.09 -1.07
N PRO A 61 7.33 6.79 0.08
CA PRO A 61 6.22 7.70 0.31
C PRO A 61 6.10 8.77 -0.79
N GLU A 62 7.19 9.42 -1.18
CA GLU A 62 7.17 10.43 -2.27
C GLU A 62 6.66 9.84 -3.60
N MET A 63 7.01 8.58 -3.90
CA MET A 63 6.53 7.88 -5.09
C MET A 63 5.01 7.65 -5.01
N PHE A 64 4.47 7.23 -3.86
CA PHE A 64 3.04 7.05 -3.66
C PHE A 64 2.29 8.38 -3.69
N ASP A 65 2.80 9.44 -3.06
CA ASP A 65 2.23 10.79 -3.14
C ASP A 65 2.13 11.27 -4.59
N ALA A 66 3.17 11.02 -5.38
CA ALA A 66 3.15 11.34 -6.79
C ALA A 66 2.12 10.49 -7.56
N ALA A 67 1.95 9.23 -7.21
CA ALA A 67 0.93 8.36 -7.82
C ALA A 67 -0.49 8.81 -7.47
N VAL A 68 -0.74 9.28 -6.24
CA VAL A 68 -2.02 9.90 -5.84
C VAL A 68 -2.30 11.12 -6.72
N GLN A 69 -1.34 12.03 -6.85
CA GLN A 69 -1.51 13.26 -7.63
C GLN A 69 -1.65 12.99 -9.14
N ALA A 70 -1.03 11.91 -9.64
CA ALA A 70 -1.15 11.45 -11.04
C ALA A 70 -2.42 10.64 -11.30
N GLY A 71 -3.24 10.33 -10.27
CA GLY A 71 -4.42 9.48 -10.37
C GLY A 71 -4.11 8.01 -10.67
N ARG A 72 -2.90 7.52 -10.32
CA ARG A 72 -2.42 6.16 -10.61
C ARG A 72 -2.12 5.32 -9.37
N VAL A 73 -2.56 5.79 -8.16
CA VAL A 73 -2.27 5.10 -6.90
C VAL A 73 -2.88 3.70 -6.85
N ALA A 74 -4.09 3.52 -7.37
CA ALA A 74 -4.78 2.23 -7.37
C ALA A 74 -4.07 1.20 -8.25
N GLU A 75 -3.55 1.61 -9.42
CA GLU A 75 -2.75 0.76 -10.27
C GLU A 75 -1.42 0.40 -9.60
N LEU A 76 -0.74 1.38 -9.01
CA LEU A 76 0.52 1.17 -8.31
C LEU A 76 0.34 0.20 -7.14
N GLY A 77 -0.68 0.40 -6.30
CA GLY A 77 -1.02 -0.50 -5.20
C GLY A 77 -1.36 -1.91 -5.67
N ARG A 78 -2.14 -2.03 -6.75
CA ARG A 78 -2.46 -3.32 -7.35
C ARG A 78 -1.21 -4.05 -7.87
N LEU A 79 -0.28 -3.35 -8.52
CA LEU A 79 0.99 -3.92 -8.97
C LEU A 79 1.83 -4.41 -7.79
N HIS A 80 1.90 -3.62 -6.72
CA HIS A 80 2.58 -4.03 -5.49
C HIS A 80 1.98 -5.32 -4.91
N ARG A 81 0.64 -5.41 -4.80
CA ARG A 81 -0.05 -6.61 -4.33
C ARG A 81 0.18 -7.81 -5.25
N ASP A 82 0.17 -7.62 -6.57
CA ASP A 82 0.43 -8.71 -7.51
C ASP A 82 1.85 -9.28 -7.34
N GLN A 83 2.84 -8.42 -7.22
CA GLN A 83 4.22 -8.86 -6.97
C GLN A 83 4.37 -9.53 -5.60
N ALA A 84 3.76 -8.97 -4.54
CA ALA A 84 3.82 -9.52 -3.20
C ALA A 84 3.26 -10.96 -3.16
N VAL A 85 2.08 -11.17 -3.72
CA VAL A 85 1.41 -12.47 -3.79
C VAL A 85 2.21 -13.47 -4.63
N ARG A 86 2.79 -13.03 -5.75
CA ARG A 86 3.61 -13.92 -6.60
C ARG A 86 4.93 -14.33 -5.95
N LEU A 87 5.56 -13.44 -5.21
CA LEU A 87 6.89 -13.69 -4.64
C LEU A 87 6.83 -14.35 -3.26
N CYS A 88 5.77 -14.14 -2.48
CA CYS A 88 5.60 -14.71 -1.14
C CYS A 88 4.48 -15.76 -1.12
N GLN A 89 4.61 -16.86 -1.89
CA GLN A 89 3.55 -17.85 -2.09
C GLN A 89 3.33 -18.80 -0.92
N HIS A 90 4.29 -18.93 0.00
CA HIS A 90 4.33 -20.02 0.99
C HIS A 90 4.19 -19.58 2.44
N TYR A 91 3.98 -18.28 2.67
CA TYR A 91 3.88 -17.70 4.01
C TYR A 91 2.67 -16.78 4.14
N PRO A 92 2.14 -16.61 5.35
CA PRO A 92 1.20 -15.53 5.63
C PRO A 92 1.81 -14.18 5.26
N LEU A 93 0.96 -13.27 4.74
CA LEU A 93 1.41 -12.01 4.14
C LEU A 93 0.67 -10.83 4.74
N PHE A 94 1.40 -9.76 5.00
CA PHE A 94 0.89 -8.45 5.37
C PHE A 94 1.08 -7.48 4.21
N LEU A 95 0.03 -6.75 3.87
CA LEU A 95 -0.01 -5.82 2.73
C LEU A 95 -0.51 -4.46 3.16
N ASN A 96 0.30 -3.45 2.93
CA ASN A 96 -0.08 -2.05 3.14
C ASN A 96 -1.02 -1.57 2.01
N ILE A 97 -2.08 -0.86 2.38
CA ILE A 97 -3.03 -0.23 1.47
C ILE A 97 -2.99 1.29 1.68
N ASP A 98 -2.76 2.01 0.60
CA ASP A 98 -2.86 3.47 0.61
C ASP A 98 -4.33 3.89 0.73
N PRO A 99 -4.69 4.80 1.64
CA PRO A 99 -6.08 5.25 1.84
C PRO A 99 -6.76 5.79 0.57
N HIS A 100 -6.00 6.37 -0.36
CA HIS A 100 -6.56 6.87 -1.61
C HIS A 100 -7.02 5.76 -2.57
N GLU A 101 -6.58 4.51 -2.36
CA GLU A 101 -7.07 3.39 -3.17
C GLU A 101 -8.55 3.08 -2.93
N PHE A 102 -9.10 3.49 -1.78
CA PHE A 102 -10.54 3.31 -1.49
C PHE A 102 -11.45 4.05 -2.47
N ASP A 103 -10.97 5.13 -3.09
CA ASP A 103 -11.75 5.92 -4.05
C ASP A 103 -12.03 5.17 -5.37
N TYR A 104 -11.25 4.12 -5.67
CA TYR A 104 -11.30 3.45 -6.98
C TYR A 104 -12.13 2.16 -7.00
N GLY A 105 -12.56 1.65 -5.84
CA GLY A 105 -13.36 0.43 -5.72
C GLY A 105 -12.65 -0.86 -6.20
N TRP A 106 -11.35 -0.84 -6.42
CA TRP A 106 -10.59 -1.98 -6.94
C TRP A 106 -10.27 -3.02 -5.87
N LEU A 107 -10.13 -2.59 -4.62
CA LEU A 107 -9.73 -3.43 -3.49
C LEU A 107 -10.69 -4.59 -3.20
N VAL A 108 -11.94 -4.47 -3.60
CA VAL A 108 -12.96 -5.51 -3.38
C VAL A 108 -13.28 -6.32 -4.64
N ARG A 109 -12.68 -5.98 -5.77
CA ARG A 109 -12.91 -6.70 -7.02
C ARG A 109 -12.39 -8.13 -6.93
N PRO A 110 -13.15 -9.13 -7.42
CA PRO A 110 -12.75 -10.54 -7.34
C PRO A 110 -11.41 -10.86 -8.01
N ASP A 111 -10.98 -10.02 -8.95
CA ASP A 111 -9.73 -10.17 -9.68
C ASP A 111 -8.54 -9.45 -9.05
N ASP A 112 -8.73 -8.80 -7.87
CA ASP A 112 -7.57 -8.24 -7.16
C ASP A 112 -6.60 -9.36 -6.75
N PRO A 113 -5.29 -9.14 -6.95
CA PRO A 113 -4.26 -10.14 -6.68
C PRO A 113 -4.30 -10.74 -5.28
N MET A 114 -4.68 -9.95 -4.26
CA MET A 114 -4.67 -10.41 -2.87
C MET A 114 -5.62 -11.61 -2.63
N PHE A 115 -6.73 -11.74 -3.39
CA PHE A 115 -7.66 -12.86 -3.24
C PHE A 115 -7.14 -14.18 -3.82
N ARG A 116 -6.00 -14.16 -4.50
CA ARG A 116 -5.33 -15.37 -5.02
C ARG A 116 -4.32 -15.96 -4.05
N HIS A 117 -4.02 -15.25 -2.96
CA HIS A 117 -3.07 -15.73 -1.96
C HIS A 117 -3.66 -16.91 -1.17
N ARG A 118 -2.89 -18.00 -1.01
CA ARG A 118 -3.37 -19.25 -0.41
C ARG A 118 -3.17 -19.35 1.10
N HIS A 119 -2.36 -18.45 1.66
CA HIS A 119 -2.09 -18.38 3.09
C HIS A 119 -2.84 -17.19 3.71
N PRO A 120 -2.96 -17.11 5.04
CA PRO A 120 -3.56 -15.95 5.70
C PRO A 120 -2.96 -14.64 5.19
N LEU A 121 -3.84 -13.68 4.88
CA LEU A 121 -3.45 -12.36 4.44
C LEU A 121 -4.05 -11.31 5.37
N THR A 122 -3.20 -10.40 5.82
CA THR A 122 -3.59 -9.24 6.64
C THR A 122 -3.39 -7.97 5.82
N VAL A 123 -4.42 -7.15 5.75
CA VAL A 123 -4.36 -5.81 5.17
C VAL A 123 -4.04 -4.83 6.28
N GLU A 124 -3.03 -4.01 6.08
CA GLU A 124 -2.60 -2.95 6.99
C GLU A 124 -3.00 -1.58 6.45
N ILE A 125 -3.50 -0.75 7.35
CA ILE A 125 -3.94 0.61 7.05
C ILE A 125 -3.32 1.52 8.08
N THR A 126 -2.75 2.65 7.67
CA THR A 126 -2.22 3.64 8.60
C THR A 126 -3.33 4.33 9.39
N GLU A 127 -3.07 4.73 10.64
CA GLU A 127 -4.03 5.50 11.45
C GLU A 127 -4.41 6.85 10.82
N SER A 128 -3.57 7.37 9.94
CA SER A 128 -3.73 8.68 9.31
C SER A 128 -4.77 8.71 8.17
N VAL A 129 -5.71 7.77 8.13
CA VAL A 129 -6.80 7.78 7.15
C VAL A 129 -7.63 9.06 7.32
N PRO A 130 -7.72 9.94 6.31
CA PRO A 130 -8.51 11.14 6.40
C PRO A 130 -9.99 10.85 6.69
N ILE A 131 -10.62 11.63 7.57
CA ILE A 131 -12.03 11.47 8.01
C ILE A 131 -12.99 11.34 6.82
N LYS A 132 -12.70 12.02 5.71
CA LYS A 132 -13.51 11.95 4.48
C LYS A 132 -13.66 10.54 3.91
N TYR A 133 -12.71 9.64 4.17
CA TYR A 133 -12.74 8.25 3.70
C TYR A 133 -13.42 7.29 4.67
N PHE A 134 -13.79 7.75 5.88
CA PHE A 134 -14.24 6.86 6.95
C PHE A 134 -15.41 5.95 6.54
N THR A 135 -16.41 6.50 5.87
CA THR A 135 -17.58 5.71 5.44
C THR A 135 -17.25 4.73 4.31
N GLN A 136 -16.46 5.16 3.33
CA GLN A 136 -16.01 4.29 2.23
C GLN A 136 -15.07 3.21 2.71
N CYS A 137 -14.08 3.58 3.55
CA CYS A 137 -13.19 2.62 4.18
C CYS A 137 -13.97 1.53 4.93
N HIS A 138 -14.94 1.91 5.75
CA HIS A 138 -15.71 0.96 6.54
C HIS A 138 -16.38 -0.12 5.69
N SER A 139 -17.04 0.24 4.58
CA SER A 139 -17.70 -0.73 3.70
C SER A 139 -16.71 -1.62 2.97
N VAL A 140 -15.63 -1.05 2.43
CA VAL A 140 -14.57 -1.80 1.73
C VAL A 140 -13.86 -2.76 2.68
N LEU A 141 -13.51 -2.29 3.89
CA LEU A 141 -12.85 -3.13 4.88
C LEU A 141 -13.77 -4.25 5.42
N ALA A 142 -15.07 -3.97 5.57
CA ALA A 142 -16.03 -5.00 5.93
C ALA A 142 -16.09 -6.09 4.84
N GLU A 143 -16.08 -5.73 3.56
CA GLU A 143 -16.08 -6.68 2.46
C GLU A 143 -14.76 -7.48 2.38
N ILE A 144 -13.60 -6.84 2.57
CA ILE A 144 -12.30 -7.51 2.66
C ILE A 144 -12.31 -8.57 3.77
N ARG A 145 -12.86 -8.23 4.95
CA ARG A 145 -13.01 -9.20 6.05
C ARG A 145 -13.96 -10.34 5.72
N GLN A 146 -15.09 -10.07 5.05
CA GLN A 146 -16.01 -11.10 4.61
C GLN A 146 -15.38 -12.09 3.63
N LYS A 147 -14.41 -11.64 2.86
CA LYS A 147 -13.59 -12.48 1.96
C LYS A 147 -12.48 -13.25 2.68
N GLY A 148 -12.43 -13.20 4.02
CA GLY A 148 -11.55 -14.02 4.86
C GLY A 148 -10.20 -13.41 5.20
N MET A 149 -9.98 -12.12 4.94
CA MET A 149 -8.74 -11.42 5.29
C MET A 149 -8.80 -10.80 6.67
N SER A 150 -7.65 -10.67 7.32
CA SER A 150 -7.47 -9.93 8.56
C SER A 150 -7.19 -8.46 8.26
N LEU A 151 -7.47 -7.59 9.24
CA LEU A 151 -7.15 -6.17 9.17
C LEU A 151 -6.24 -5.82 10.36
N ALA A 152 -5.26 -4.96 10.09
CA ALA A 152 -4.40 -4.36 11.10
C ALA A 152 -4.35 -2.83 10.90
N ILE A 153 -4.12 -2.12 11.98
CA ILE A 153 -3.84 -0.67 11.96
C ILE A 153 -2.35 -0.53 12.22
N ASP A 154 -1.67 0.12 11.29
CA ASP A 154 -0.24 0.38 11.36
C ASP A 154 0.04 1.81 11.84
N ASP A 155 1.27 2.05 12.33
CA ASP A 155 1.77 3.33 12.82
C ASP A 155 0.94 3.96 13.97
N LEU A 156 0.23 3.16 14.75
CA LEU A 156 -0.63 3.64 15.83
C LEU A 156 0.15 4.47 16.85
N GLY A 157 -0.19 5.77 16.97
CA GLY A 157 0.46 6.71 17.88
C GLY A 157 1.63 7.50 17.26
N ALA A 158 1.95 7.30 16.00
CA ALA A 158 3.03 8.04 15.33
C ALA A 158 2.63 9.49 14.93
N GLY A 159 1.35 9.81 14.98
CA GLY A 159 0.78 11.09 14.58
C GLY A 159 0.55 12.11 15.72
N PHE A 160 1.04 11.86 16.94
CA PHE A 160 0.87 12.74 18.12
C PHE A 160 2.20 13.19 18.68
#